data_4860da0d432ef0fa24edf9e0c4f645c8
#
_entry.id   4860da0d432ef0fa24edf9e0c4f645c8
#
_cell.length_a   1.000
_cell.length_b   1.000
_cell.length_c   1.000
_cell.angle_alpha   90.00
_cell.angle_beta   90.00
_cell.angle_gamma   90.00
#
_symmetry.space_group_name_H-M   'P 1'
#
loop_
_entity.id
_entity.type
_entity.pdbx_description
1 polymer ?
#
loop_
_entity_poly.entity_id
_entity_poly.type
_entity_poly.pdbx_seq_one_letter_code
_entity_poly.pdbx_strand_id
1 'polypeptide(L)'
;CVPQCYRPGDGTGMYECLQKAKEEGTIRHIGITAHKLGVAEEIVESGLYETLQYPFSYLSSKREIALVNACKENNMGFIAMKGLAGGLINRSEVAMAYMTQYDNALPIWGIQKENELEEWLSYMEQTPSMTPDLAAYIEKEQKVLTGEFCRGCGYCMPCPAGIQINNCARMSLMLRRAPSEAWLTPEMQEEMRKIENCLNCGQCRQKCPYELNTPELLKKNYEDYKKVLAGEVKVQ
;
A
#
# COMPACT_ATOMS: atom_id res chain seq x y z
N CYS A 1 10.20 7.17 -0.26
CA CYS A 1 9.05 7.99 -0.63
C CYS A 1 9.40 9.46 -0.45
N VAL A 2 9.21 10.23 -1.49
CA VAL A 2 9.51 11.66 -1.47
C VAL A 2 8.31 12.48 -1.02
N PRO A 3 8.51 13.61 -0.32
CA PRO A 3 7.44 14.52 0.09
C PRO A 3 6.94 15.40 -1.06
N GLN A 4 7.73 15.55 -2.11
CA GLN A 4 7.48 16.43 -3.26
C GLN A 4 8.12 15.89 -4.53
N CYS A 5 7.78 16.46 -5.67
CA CYS A 5 8.50 16.27 -6.92
C CYS A 5 9.77 17.13 -6.88
N TYR A 6 10.95 16.51 -6.89
CA TYR A 6 12.21 17.22 -6.99
C TYR A 6 12.43 17.71 -8.42
N ARG A 7 12.83 18.98 -8.57
CA ARG A 7 13.00 19.66 -9.85
C ARG A 7 14.33 20.38 -9.92
N PRO A 8 14.88 20.62 -11.12
CA PRO A 8 16.06 21.48 -11.27
C PRO A 8 15.80 22.86 -10.65
N GLY A 9 16.73 23.34 -9.82
CA GLY A 9 16.64 24.66 -9.20
C GLY A 9 15.66 24.78 -8.04
N ASP A 10 15.15 23.65 -7.47
CA ASP A 10 14.24 23.66 -6.31
C ASP A 10 14.96 23.95 -4.97
N GLY A 11 16.26 24.17 -5.00
CA GLY A 11 17.10 24.49 -3.84
C GLY A 11 17.53 23.26 -3.04
N THR A 12 17.08 22.04 -3.37
CA THR A 12 17.49 20.81 -2.70
C THR A 12 18.76 20.18 -3.28
N GLY A 13 19.05 20.46 -4.57
CA GLY A 13 20.15 19.84 -5.32
C GLY A 13 19.99 18.35 -5.59
N MET A 14 18.83 17.75 -5.24
CA MET A 14 18.62 16.30 -5.36
C MET A 14 18.55 15.88 -6.82
N TYR A 15 17.81 16.61 -7.64
CA TYR A 15 17.64 16.28 -9.05
C TYR A 15 18.95 16.47 -9.81
N GLU A 16 19.66 17.59 -9.58
CA GLU A 16 20.95 17.89 -10.19
C GLU A 16 22.01 16.84 -9.87
N CYS A 17 22.02 16.34 -8.63
CA CYS A 17 22.93 15.26 -8.22
C CYS A 17 22.67 13.97 -9.03
N LEU A 18 21.40 13.57 -9.20
CA LEU A 18 21.03 12.41 -9.99
C LEU A 18 21.32 12.60 -11.48
N GLN A 19 21.06 13.79 -12.01
CA GLN A 19 21.34 14.13 -13.40
C GLN A 19 22.84 14.05 -13.69
N LYS A 20 23.69 14.61 -12.82
CA LYS A 20 25.13 14.51 -12.92
C LYS A 20 25.60 13.06 -12.91
N ALA A 21 25.09 12.22 -11.99
CA ALA A 21 25.41 10.80 -11.95
C ALA A 21 25.02 10.05 -13.24
N LYS A 22 23.94 10.46 -13.90
CA LYS A 22 23.50 9.93 -15.20
C LYS A 22 24.45 10.38 -16.34
N GLU A 23 24.83 11.65 -16.38
CA GLU A 23 25.79 12.22 -17.33
C GLU A 23 27.17 11.56 -17.22
N GLU A 24 27.63 11.26 -16.01
CA GLU A 24 28.86 10.53 -15.72
C GLU A 24 28.78 9.02 -16.02
N GLY A 25 27.60 8.51 -16.37
CA GLY A 25 27.37 7.09 -16.65
C GLY A 25 27.31 6.19 -15.41
N THR A 26 27.30 6.76 -14.20
CA THR A 26 27.19 6.02 -12.94
C THR A 26 25.82 5.35 -12.80
N ILE A 27 24.76 6.03 -13.26
CA ILE A 27 23.40 5.50 -13.35
C ILE A 27 22.87 5.66 -14.78
N ARG A 28 21.97 4.78 -15.20
CA ARG A 28 21.38 4.84 -16.55
C ARG A 28 20.05 5.57 -16.58
N HIS A 29 19.26 5.43 -15.51
CA HIS A 29 17.88 5.91 -15.44
C HIS A 29 17.64 6.61 -14.09
N ILE A 30 16.74 7.59 -14.09
CA ILE A 30 16.30 8.31 -12.89
C ILE A 30 14.84 7.96 -12.63
N GLY A 31 14.56 7.40 -11.46
CA GLY A 31 13.21 7.10 -11.01
C GLY A 31 12.90 7.73 -9.67
N ILE A 32 11.62 7.74 -9.32
CA ILE A 32 11.15 8.36 -8.07
C ILE A 32 10.05 7.51 -7.42
N THR A 33 9.98 7.51 -6.09
CA THR A 33 8.95 6.81 -5.32
C THR A 33 8.03 7.79 -4.61
N ALA A 34 6.74 7.71 -4.86
CA ALA A 34 5.72 8.51 -4.17
C ALA A 34 4.65 7.64 -3.51
N HIS A 35 3.99 8.17 -2.48
CA HIS A 35 2.82 7.56 -1.86
C HIS A 35 1.61 8.49 -1.85
N LYS A 36 1.82 9.80 -2.01
CA LYS A 36 0.73 10.78 -2.15
C LYS A 36 0.37 10.87 -3.63
N LEU A 37 -0.91 10.70 -3.93
CA LEU A 37 -1.39 10.69 -5.30
C LEU A 37 -1.11 12.01 -6.02
N GLY A 38 -1.40 13.16 -5.38
CA GLY A 38 -1.11 14.47 -5.97
C GLY A 38 0.37 14.69 -6.30
N VAL A 39 1.29 14.18 -5.45
CA VAL A 39 2.74 14.22 -5.73
C VAL A 39 3.09 13.32 -6.92
N ALA A 40 2.46 12.14 -7.01
CA ALA A 40 2.68 11.21 -8.11
C ALA A 40 2.21 11.78 -9.46
N GLU A 41 1.05 12.45 -9.47
CA GLU A 41 0.53 13.15 -10.64
C GLU A 41 1.48 14.29 -11.08
N GLU A 42 1.94 15.12 -10.14
CA GLU A 42 2.93 16.16 -10.38
C GLU A 42 4.25 15.62 -10.96
N ILE A 43 4.69 14.43 -10.50
CA ILE A 43 5.88 13.75 -11.02
C ILE A 43 5.69 13.36 -12.49
N VAL A 44 4.56 12.79 -12.86
CA VAL A 44 4.26 12.43 -14.25
C VAL A 44 4.22 13.67 -15.14
N GLU A 45 3.53 14.71 -14.70
CA GLU A 45 3.42 15.99 -15.44
C GLU A 45 4.78 16.69 -15.63
N SER A 46 5.73 16.45 -14.72
CA SER A 46 7.04 17.10 -14.79
C SER A 46 7.90 16.64 -15.97
N GLY A 47 7.71 15.42 -16.45
CA GLY A 47 8.55 14.80 -17.49
C GLY A 47 10.02 14.56 -17.09
N LEU A 48 10.36 14.69 -15.79
CA LEU A 48 11.75 14.64 -15.31
C LEU A 48 12.23 13.22 -14.98
N TYR A 49 11.32 12.25 -14.83
CA TYR A 49 11.61 10.92 -14.34
C TYR A 49 11.22 9.87 -15.36
N GLU A 50 12.02 8.81 -15.44
CA GLU A 50 11.80 7.70 -16.38
C GLU A 50 10.94 6.59 -15.76
N THR A 51 10.91 6.50 -14.42
CA THR A 51 10.07 5.54 -13.69
C THR A 51 9.41 6.18 -12.48
N LEU A 52 8.17 5.78 -12.21
CA LEU A 52 7.44 6.11 -10.99
C LEU A 52 7.14 4.83 -10.21
N GLN A 53 7.56 4.77 -8.94
CA GLN A 53 7.13 3.71 -8.03
C GLN A 53 6.00 4.23 -7.14
N TYR A 54 4.83 3.56 -7.22
CA TYR A 54 3.63 3.97 -6.50
C TYR A 54 2.82 2.74 -6.03
N PRO A 55 2.07 2.81 -4.90
CA PRO A 55 1.19 1.73 -4.47
C PRO A 55 0.08 1.47 -5.48
N PHE A 56 -0.03 0.22 -5.93
CA PHE A 56 -1.07 -0.15 -6.89
C PHE A 56 -1.52 -1.60 -6.71
N SER A 57 -2.83 -1.82 -6.71
CA SER A 57 -3.47 -3.13 -6.61
C SER A 57 -4.88 -3.06 -7.17
N TYR A 58 -5.63 -4.15 -7.19
CA TYR A 58 -7.04 -4.14 -7.60
C TYR A 58 -7.96 -3.36 -6.62
N LEU A 59 -7.42 -2.87 -5.49
CA LEU A 59 -8.12 -1.97 -4.56
C LEU A 59 -7.86 -0.48 -4.87
N SER A 60 -7.11 -0.20 -5.92
CA SER A 60 -6.80 1.17 -6.33
C SER A 60 -8.03 1.90 -6.87
N SER A 61 -8.10 3.18 -6.56
CA SER A 61 -9.16 4.07 -7.04
C SER A 61 -9.06 4.34 -8.54
N LYS A 62 -10.13 4.82 -9.14
CA LYS A 62 -10.14 5.24 -10.56
C LYS A 62 -9.05 6.27 -10.88
N ARG A 63 -8.75 7.17 -9.93
CA ARG A 63 -7.72 8.20 -10.09
C ARG A 63 -6.30 7.59 -10.06
N GLU A 64 -6.08 6.55 -9.24
CA GLU A 64 -4.81 5.80 -9.23
C GLU A 64 -4.64 4.96 -10.51
N ILE A 65 -5.74 4.41 -11.04
CA ILE A 65 -5.72 3.74 -12.36
C ILE A 65 -5.37 4.75 -13.47
N ALA A 66 -5.94 5.95 -13.43
CA ALA A 66 -5.62 7.00 -14.38
C ALA A 66 -4.13 7.41 -14.31
N LEU A 67 -3.51 7.39 -13.12
CA LEU A 67 -2.08 7.64 -12.94
C LEU A 67 -1.22 6.60 -13.71
N VAL A 68 -1.58 5.31 -13.65
CA VAL A 68 -0.86 4.25 -14.38
C VAL A 68 -0.94 4.49 -15.90
N ASN A 69 -2.12 4.86 -16.39
CA ASN A 69 -2.32 5.18 -17.80
C ASN A 69 -1.54 6.44 -18.22
N ALA A 70 -1.54 7.48 -17.38
CA ALA A 70 -0.76 8.68 -17.62
C ALA A 70 0.76 8.40 -17.68
N CYS A 71 1.27 7.49 -16.85
CA CYS A 71 2.65 7.03 -16.97
C CYS A 71 2.91 6.41 -18.34
N LYS A 72 2.01 5.54 -18.83
CA LYS A 72 2.13 4.93 -20.16
C LYS A 72 2.14 5.98 -21.27
N GLU A 73 1.23 6.94 -21.26
CA GLU A 73 1.12 8.02 -22.23
C GLU A 73 2.37 8.91 -22.27
N ASN A 74 3.06 9.05 -21.12
CA ASN A 74 4.31 9.82 -20.99
C ASN A 74 5.58 8.96 -21.15
N ASN A 75 5.47 7.71 -21.65
CA ASN A 75 6.59 6.77 -21.81
C ASN A 75 7.39 6.56 -20.51
N MET A 76 6.70 6.58 -19.36
CA MET A 76 7.24 6.39 -18.03
C MET A 76 6.92 4.98 -17.54
N GLY A 77 7.95 4.23 -17.08
CA GLY A 77 7.76 2.93 -16.45
C GLY A 77 7.06 3.08 -15.09
N PHE A 78 6.10 2.20 -14.82
CA PHE A 78 5.39 2.19 -13.55
C PHE A 78 5.79 0.98 -12.71
N ILE A 79 6.33 1.20 -11.50
CA ILE A 79 6.68 0.15 -10.55
C ILE A 79 5.56 0.05 -9.51
N ALA A 80 4.76 -1.01 -9.60
CA ALA A 80 3.60 -1.24 -8.76
C ALA A 80 4.03 -1.87 -7.43
N MET A 81 4.18 -1.06 -6.38
CA MET A 81 4.45 -1.55 -5.04
C MET A 81 3.16 -1.86 -4.28
N LYS A 82 3.27 -2.69 -3.23
CA LYS A 82 2.15 -3.06 -2.35
C LYS A 82 0.97 -3.71 -3.07
N GLY A 83 1.24 -4.50 -4.11
CA GLY A 83 0.23 -5.19 -4.89
C GLY A 83 -0.68 -6.11 -4.07
N LEU A 84 -0.24 -6.57 -2.88
CA LEU A 84 -1.02 -7.34 -1.92
C LEU A 84 -1.63 -6.49 -0.78
N ALA A 85 -1.65 -5.16 -0.91
CA ALA A 85 -2.25 -4.22 0.04
C ALA A 85 -1.83 -4.46 1.52
N GLY A 86 -0.56 -4.85 1.74
CA GLY A 86 -0.03 -5.13 3.06
C GLY A 86 -0.58 -6.41 3.70
N GLY A 87 -0.91 -7.42 2.89
CA GLY A 87 -1.45 -8.72 3.31
C GLY A 87 -2.98 -8.79 3.39
N LEU A 88 -3.69 -7.73 2.96
CA LEU A 88 -5.15 -7.76 2.86
C LEU A 88 -5.64 -8.51 1.62
N ILE A 89 -4.85 -8.55 0.58
CA ILE A 89 -5.05 -9.38 -0.61
C ILE A 89 -4.31 -10.69 -0.38
N ASN A 90 -5.03 -11.77 -0.26
CA ASN A 90 -4.52 -13.10 0.09
C ASN A 90 -4.57 -14.12 -1.06
N ARG A 91 -5.06 -13.74 -2.24
CA ARG A 91 -5.05 -14.54 -3.45
C ARG A 91 -4.07 -13.93 -4.47
N SER A 92 -2.88 -14.52 -4.53
CA SER A 92 -1.79 -14.10 -5.40
C SER A 92 -2.15 -14.18 -6.88
N GLU A 93 -2.84 -15.24 -7.30
CA GLU A 93 -3.30 -15.43 -8.68
C GLU A 93 -4.22 -14.28 -9.16
N VAL A 94 -5.11 -13.80 -8.28
CA VAL A 94 -6.02 -12.68 -8.59
C VAL A 94 -5.24 -11.38 -8.70
N ALA A 95 -4.27 -11.17 -7.79
CA ALA A 95 -3.39 -10.00 -7.83
C ALA A 95 -2.54 -9.99 -9.10
N MET A 96 -1.99 -11.14 -9.49
CA MET A 96 -1.20 -11.27 -10.71
C MET A 96 -2.06 -11.05 -11.96
N ALA A 97 -3.22 -11.71 -12.07
CA ALA A 97 -4.15 -11.56 -13.19
C ALA A 97 -4.63 -10.11 -13.36
N TYR A 98 -4.81 -9.37 -12.24
CA TYR A 98 -5.13 -7.95 -12.30
C TYR A 98 -3.97 -7.12 -12.85
N MET A 99 -2.75 -7.38 -12.37
CA MET A 99 -1.57 -6.61 -12.71
C MET A 99 -1.17 -6.79 -14.19
N THR A 100 -1.37 -7.98 -14.76
CA THR A 100 -1.05 -8.28 -16.17
C THR A 100 -1.91 -7.53 -17.19
N GLN A 101 -2.96 -6.84 -16.75
CA GLN A 101 -3.76 -5.97 -17.62
C GLN A 101 -3.04 -4.63 -17.94
N TYR A 102 -1.94 -4.33 -17.25
CA TYR A 102 -1.17 -3.09 -17.39
C TYR A 102 0.23 -3.41 -17.89
N ASP A 103 0.44 -3.29 -19.20
CA ASP A 103 1.70 -3.63 -19.87
C ASP A 103 2.90 -2.74 -19.51
N ASN A 104 2.63 -1.54 -18.95
CA ASN A 104 3.65 -0.61 -18.44
C ASN A 104 3.89 -0.74 -16.94
N ALA A 105 3.20 -1.64 -16.23
CA ALA A 105 3.32 -1.81 -14.79
C ALA A 105 4.17 -3.04 -14.45
N LEU A 106 5.25 -2.82 -13.70
CA LEU A 106 6.09 -3.88 -13.13
C LEU A 106 5.74 -4.05 -11.65
N PRO A 107 5.06 -5.14 -11.26
CA PRO A 107 4.76 -5.39 -9.84
C PRO A 107 6.00 -5.81 -9.06
N ILE A 108 6.11 -5.32 -7.83
CA ILE A 108 7.07 -5.82 -6.84
C ILE A 108 6.29 -6.46 -5.68
N TRP A 109 6.52 -7.75 -5.49
CA TRP A 109 5.80 -8.56 -4.52
C TRP A 109 6.57 -8.70 -3.22
N GLY A 110 5.87 -8.63 -2.08
CA GLY A 110 6.44 -8.97 -0.78
C GLY A 110 6.39 -10.49 -0.60
N ILE A 111 7.55 -11.11 -0.41
CA ILE A 111 7.71 -12.55 -0.23
C ILE A 111 8.37 -12.77 1.14
N GLN A 112 7.79 -13.63 1.99
CA GLN A 112 8.28 -13.91 3.33
C GLN A 112 8.61 -15.39 3.54
N LYS A 113 8.06 -16.28 2.71
CA LYS A 113 8.20 -17.74 2.80
C LYS A 113 8.61 -18.33 1.47
N GLU A 114 9.28 -19.47 1.52
CA GLU A 114 9.76 -20.18 0.33
C GLU A 114 8.60 -20.63 -0.58
N ASN A 115 7.53 -21.14 0.00
CA ASN A 115 6.35 -21.54 -0.77
C ASN A 115 5.65 -20.34 -1.48
N GLU A 116 5.72 -19.15 -0.91
CA GLU A 116 5.25 -17.93 -1.59
C GLU A 116 6.14 -17.61 -2.81
N LEU A 117 7.45 -17.77 -2.69
CA LEU A 117 8.38 -17.60 -3.80
C LEU A 117 8.10 -18.61 -4.91
N GLU A 118 7.94 -19.89 -4.57
CA GLU A 118 7.62 -20.95 -5.52
C GLU A 118 6.31 -20.67 -6.27
N GLU A 119 5.28 -20.17 -5.56
CA GLU A 119 4.02 -19.78 -6.16
C GLU A 119 4.21 -18.63 -7.18
N TRP A 120 4.94 -17.57 -6.82
CA TRP A 120 5.24 -16.47 -7.75
C TRP A 120 6.08 -16.91 -8.95
N LEU A 121 7.03 -17.82 -8.76
CA LEU A 121 7.84 -18.37 -9.85
C LEU A 121 6.99 -19.21 -10.82
N SER A 122 6.01 -19.97 -10.31
CA SER A 122 5.09 -20.72 -11.17
C SER A 122 4.29 -19.83 -12.13
N TYR A 123 4.01 -18.58 -11.75
CA TYR A 123 3.34 -17.61 -12.61
C TYR A 123 4.23 -17.10 -13.77
N MET A 124 5.53 -17.30 -13.71
CA MET A 124 6.44 -17.03 -14.84
C MET A 124 6.27 -18.08 -15.94
N GLU A 125 5.91 -19.32 -15.58
CA GLU A 125 5.65 -20.41 -16.53
C GLU A 125 4.21 -20.35 -17.05
N GLN A 126 3.26 -20.12 -16.13
CA GLN A 126 1.83 -20.02 -16.44
C GLN A 126 1.21 -18.78 -15.81
N THR A 127 1.34 -17.65 -16.49
CA THR A 127 0.84 -16.37 -16.00
C THR A 127 -0.68 -16.36 -15.93
N PRO A 128 -1.29 -16.10 -14.74
CA PRO A 128 -2.73 -15.96 -14.60
C PRO A 128 -3.28 -14.83 -15.46
N SER A 129 -4.37 -15.09 -16.16
CA SER A 129 -5.10 -14.09 -16.95
C SER A 129 -6.44 -13.74 -16.30
N MET A 130 -6.92 -12.53 -16.55
CA MET A 130 -8.22 -12.10 -16.01
C MET A 130 -9.36 -12.87 -16.63
N THR A 131 -10.13 -13.56 -15.79
CA THR A 131 -11.37 -14.27 -16.16
C THR A 131 -12.59 -13.57 -15.57
N PRO A 132 -13.81 -13.84 -16.08
CA PRO A 132 -15.05 -13.32 -15.50
C PRO A 132 -15.19 -13.66 -13.99
N ASP A 133 -14.78 -14.86 -13.57
CA ASP A 133 -14.85 -15.29 -12.17
C ASP A 133 -13.87 -14.49 -11.28
N LEU A 134 -12.64 -14.24 -11.76
CA LEU A 134 -11.67 -13.41 -11.04
C LEU A 134 -12.12 -11.94 -10.99
N ALA A 135 -12.73 -11.43 -12.04
CA ALA A 135 -13.30 -10.08 -12.05
C ALA A 135 -14.45 -9.96 -11.04
N ALA A 136 -15.36 -10.92 -10.99
CA ALA A 136 -16.45 -10.96 -10.00
C ALA A 136 -15.91 -11.08 -8.56
N TYR A 137 -14.85 -11.85 -8.36
CA TYR A 137 -14.14 -11.93 -7.07
C TYR A 137 -13.58 -10.55 -6.67
N ILE A 138 -12.91 -9.85 -7.58
CA ILE A 138 -12.37 -8.51 -7.34
C ILE A 138 -13.48 -7.53 -6.97
N GLU A 139 -14.60 -7.53 -7.68
CA GLU A 139 -15.73 -6.66 -7.37
C GLU A 139 -16.30 -6.92 -5.97
N LYS A 140 -16.37 -8.18 -5.55
CA LYS A 140 -16.78 -8.54 -4.19
C LYS A 140 -15.78 -8.04 -3.15
N GLU A 141 -14.48 -8.24 -3.39
CA GLU A 141 -13.41 -7.78 -2.53
C GLU A 141 -13.39 -6.25 -2.41
N GLN A 142 -13.55 -5.55 -3.52
CA GLN A 142 -13.64 -4.10 -3.53
C GLN A 142 -14.79 -3.59 -2.66
N LYS A 143 -15.98 -4.23 -2.70
CA LYS A 143 -17.11 -3.86 -1.85
C LYS A 143 -16.82 -4.02 -0.36
N VAL A 144 -16.04 -5.03 0.02
CA VAL A 144 -15.64 -5.29 1.42
C VAL A 144 -14.52 -4.37 1.87
N LEU A 145 -13.58 -4.06 0.96
CA LEU A 145 -12.36 -3.29 1.23
C LEU A 145 -12.44 -1.84 0.70
N THR A 146 -13.63 -1.40 0.24
CA THR A 146 -13.84 0.00 -0.11
C THR A 146 -14.02 0.84 1.14
N GLY A 147 -13.42 2.01 1.14
CA GLY A 147 -13.52 2.97 2.22
C GLY A 147 -12.20 3.22 2.95
N GLU A 148 -12.33 3.79 4.12
CA GLU A 148 -11.19 4.18 4.94
C GLU A 148 -10.59 2.95 5.63
N PHE A 149 -9.56 2.35 5.05
CA PHE A 149 -8.78 1.31 5.72
C PHE A 149 -7.28 1.60 5.70
N CYS A 150 -6.60 1.20 6.77
CA CYS A 150 -5.16 1.38 6.88
C CYS A 150 -4.41 0.36 6.02
N ARG A 151 -3.52 0.86 5.13
CA ARG A 151 -2.67 0.03 4.26
C ARG A 151 -1.36 -0.42 4.91
N GLY A 152 -1.20 -0.20 6.23
CA GLY A 152 -0.05 -0.69 7.01
C GLY A 152 1.30 -0.07 6.66
N CYS A 153 1.35 1.08 6.02
CA CYS A 153 2.59 1.67 5.49
C CYS A 153 3.55 2.21 6.56
N GLY A 154 3.07 2.52 7.78
CA GLY A 154 3.91 2.97 8.89
C GLY A 154 4.32 4.44 8.89
N TYR A 155 3.93 5.27 7.90
CA TYR A 155 4.32 6.70 7.86
C TYR A 155 3.82 7.54 9.05
N CYS A 156 2.75 7.09 9.69
CA CYS A 156 2.20 7.72 10.89
C CYS A 156 3.03 7.45 12.17
N MET A 157 4.02 6.55 12.09
CA MET A 157 4.87 6.19 13.22
C MET A 157 6.06 7.18 13.38
N PRO A 158 6.67 7.27 14.59
CA PRO A 158 6.18 6.70 15.85
C PRO A 158 4.99 7.47 16.41
N CYS A 159 4.13 6.78 17.16
CA CYS A 159 3.07 7.41 17.94
C CYS A 159 3.60 7.89 19.31
N PRO A 160 3.33 9.12 19.75
CA PRO A 160 3.80 9.60 21.05
C PRO A 160 3.18 8.83 22.25
N ALA A 161 2.02 8.18 22.06
CA ALA A 161 1.40 7.28 23.04
C ALA A 161 1.83 5.81 22.89
N GLY A 162 2.84 5.50 22.07
CA GLY A 162 3.36 4.15 21.88
C GLY A 162 2.44 3.18 21.12
N ILE A 163 1.36 3.68 20.47
CA ILE A 163 0.42 2.84 19.71
C ILE A 163 1.06 2.38 18.41
N GLN A 164 1.04 1.11 18.10
CA GLN A 164 1.42 0.55 16.79
C GLN A 164 0.32 0.77 15.76
N ILE A 165 0.17 2.02 15.31
CA ILE A 165 -0.95 2.50 14.48
C ILE A 165 -1.12 1.66 13.22
N ASN A 166 -0.02 1.32 12.54
CA ASN A 166 -0.01 0.55 11.30
C ASN A 166 -0.60 -0.88 11.44
N ASN A 167 -0.59 -1.45 12.64
CA ASN A 167 -1.22 -2.72 12.96
C ASN A 167 -2.63 -2.51 13.52
N CYS A 168 -2.75 -1.68 14.54
CA CYS A 168 -4.00 -1.46 15.27
C CYS A 168 -5.12 -0.88 14.38
N ALA A 169 -4.78 0.04 13.46
CA ALA A 169 -5.78 0.71 12.61
C ALA A 169 -6.36 -0.16 11.49
N ARG A 170 -5.93 -1.41 11.36
CA ARG A 170 -6.46 -2.40 10.39
C ARG A 170 -6.83 -3.74 11.03
N MET A 171 -6.85 -3.80 12.35
CA MET A 171 -7.04 -5.03 13.11
C MET A 171 -8.31 -5.79 12.74
N SER A 172 -9.43 -5.08 12.56
CA SER A 172 -10.70 -5.68 12.14
C SER A 172 -10.61 -6.47 10.83
N LEU A 173 -9.80 -5.99 9.88
CA LEU A 173 -9.56 -6.67 8.61
C LEU A 173 -8.62 -7.86 8.79
N MET A 174 -7.58 -7.72 9.60
CA MET A 174 -6.62 -8.80 9.87
C MET A 174 -7.31 -9.98 10.56
N LEU A 175 -8.17 -9.72 11.52
CA LEU A 175 -8.96 -10.76 12.21
C LEU A 175 -9.87 -11.58 11.27
N ARG A 176 -10.27 -11.01 10.12
CA ARG A 176 -11.19 -11.65 9.17
C ARG A 176 -10.50 -12.24 7.94
N ARG A 177 -9.22 -11.96 7.75
CA ARG A 177 -8.48 -12.30 6.51
C ARG A 177 -7.21 -13.11 6.73
N ALA A 178 -6.73 -13.16 7.95
CA ALA A 178 -5.61 -13.98 8.37
C ALA A 178 -6.07 -14.91 9.52
N PRO A 179 -5.31 -15.96 9.85
CA PRO A 179 -5.59 -16.75 11.03
C PRO A 179 -5.69 -15.85 12.27
N SER A 180 -6.90 -15.72 12.82
CA SER A 180 -7.20 -14.74 13.89
C SER A 180 -6.41 -14.99 15.17
N GLU A 181 -6.01 -16.25 15.43
CA GLU A 181 -5.23 -16.64 16.60
C GLU A 181 -3.93 -15.83 16.74
N ALA A 182 -3.27 -15.52 15.63
CA ALA A 182 -2.05 -14.71 15.62
C ALA A 182 -2.27 -13.26 16.11
N TRP A 183 -3.51 -12.79 16.05
CA TRP A 183 -3.90 -11.42 16.41
C TRP A 183 -4.64 -11.32 17.74
N LEU A 184 -4.91 -12.46 18.39
CA LEU A 184 -5.62 -12.52 19.68
C LEU A 184 -4.68 -12.88 20.84
N THR A 185 -3.36 -12.85 20.63
CA THR A 185 -2.36 -13.13 21.67
C THR A 185 -2.38 -12.09 22.79
N PRO A 186 -1.94 -12.42 24.01
CA PRO A 186 -1.85 -11.44 25.11
C PRO A 186 -1.06 -10.19 24.76
N GLU A 187 0.02 -10.33 23.97
CA GLU A 187 0.87 -9.22 23.53
C GLU A 187 0.08 -8.27 22.60
N MET A 188 -0.69 -8.82 21.67
CA MET A 188 -1.51 -8.03 20.76
C MET A 188 -2.69 -7.37 21.49
N GLN A 189 -3.27 -8.02 22.47
CA GLN A 189 -4.29 -7.43 23.33
C GLN A 189 -3.75 -6.20 24.09
N GLU A 190 -2.50 -6.29 24.58
CA GLU A 190 -1.85 -5.15 25.23
C GLU A 190 -1.56 -4.01 24.23
N GLU A 191 -1.10 -4.34 23.01
CA GLU A 191 -0.91 -3.34 21.96
C GLU A 191 -2.22 -2.64 21.58
N MET A 192 -3.32 -3.38 21.45
CA MET A 192 -4.64 -2.80 21.16
C MET A 192 -5.15 -1.94 22.33
N ARG A 193 -4.88 -2.32 23.58
CA ARG A 193 -5.26 -1.54 24.77
C ARG A 193 -4.60 -0.16 24.81
N LYS A 194 -3.37 -0.01 24.26
CA LYS A 194 -2.69 1.30 24.19
C LYS A 194 -3.52 2.36 23.44
N ILE A 195 -4.51 1.95 22.63
CA ILE A 195 -5.42 2.88 21.96
C ILE A 195 -6.18 3.76 22.95
N GLU A 196 -6.46 3.26 24.17
CA GLU A 196 -7.10 4.02 25.25
C GLU A 196 -6.28 5.24 25.68
N ASN A 197 -4.96 5.18 25.51
CA ASN A 197 -4.03 6.26 25.82
C ASN A 197 -3.85 7.26 24.65
N CYS A 198 -4.68 7.19 23.62
CA CYS A 198 -4.58 8.07 22.46
C CYS A 198 -4.76 9.54 22.87
N LEU A 199 -3.73 10.35 22.65
CA LEU A 199 -3.72 11.78 22.96
C LEU A 199 -4.59 12.62 22.00
N ASN A 200 -5.17 12.01 20.99
CA ASN A 200 -5.91 12.68 19.91
C ASN A 200 -5.15 13.86 19.27
N CYS A 201 -3.82 13.79 19.25
CA CYS A 201 -2.95 14.87 18.76
C CYS A 201 -2.99 15.08 17.22
N GLY A 202 -3.63 14.17 16.47
CA GLY A 202 -3.80 14.28 15.02
C GLY A 202 -2.55 14.01 14.17
N GLN A 203 -1.36 13.79 14.78
CA GLN A 203 -0.11 13.56 14.04
C GLN A 203 -0.22 12.42 13.02
N CYS A 204 -0.88 11.32 13.38
CA CYS A 204 -1.06 10.17 12.51
C CYS A 204 -1.94 10.48 11.28
N ARG A 205 -2.96 11.33 11.44
CA ARG A 205 -3.79 11.81 10.34
C ARG A 205 -2.99 12.70 9.39
N GLN A 206 -2.21 13.64 9.92
CA GLN A 206 -1.39 14.56 9.11
C GLN A 206 -0.31 13.83 8.30
N LYS A 207 0.27 12.77 8.87
CA LYS A 207 1.31 11.95 8.22
C LYS A 207 0.74 10.88 7.28
N CYS A 208 -0.58 10.64 7.28
CA CYS A 208 -1.18 9.60 6.47
C CYS A 208 -1.18 10.00 4.99
N PRO A 209 -0.51 9.26 4.10
CA PRO A 209 -0.51 9.56 2.67
C PRO A 209 -1.87 9.27 2.01
N TYR A 210 -2.77 8.56 2.70
CA TYR A 210 -4.11 8.21 2.24
C TYR A 210 -5.20 9.05 2.93
N GLU A 211 -4.82 10.11 3.64
CA GLU A 211 -5.70 11.08 4.29
C GLU A 211 -6.74 10.48 5.27
N LEU A 212 -6.41 9.29 5.83
CA LEU A 212 -7.31 8.58 6.72
C LEU A 212 -7.53 9.35 8.03
N ASN A 213 -8.77 9.31 8.54
CA ASN A 213 -9.06 9.72 9.92
C ASN A 213 -8.57 8.66 10.90
N THR A 214 -7.24 8.55 11.03
CA THR A 214 -6.58 7.47 11.76
C THR A 214 -7.01 7.36 13.24
N PRO A 215 -7.20 8.45 14.01
CA PRO A 215 -7.69 8.34 15.37
C PRO A 215 -9.06 7.67 15.47
N GLU A 216 -9.99 8.01 14.58
CA GLU A 216 -11.31 7.38 14.54
C GLU A 216 -11.24 5.92 14.10
N LEU A 217 -10.37 5.63 13.13
CA LEU A 217 -10.14 4.28 12.64
C LEU A 217 -9.58 3.38 13.77
N LEU A 218 -8.66 3.88 14.58
CA LEU A 218 -8.15 3.16 15.76
C LEU A 218 -9.27 2.81 16.74
N LYS A 219 -10.14 3.77 17.08
CA LYS A 219 -11.28 3.54 17.99
C LYS A 219 -12.21 2.46 17.45
N LYS A 220 -12.62 2.56 16.18
CA LYS A 220 -13.48 1.55 15.53
C LYS A 220 -12.88 0.16 15.56
N ASN A 221 -11.58 0.04 15.22
CA ASN A 221 -10.88 -1.24 15.27
C ASN A 221 -10.78 -1.81 16.68
N TYR A 222 -10.58 -0.97 17.70
CA TYR A 222 -10.51 -1.42 19.08
C TYR A 222 -11.87 -1.88 19.63
N GLU A 223 -12.96 -1.18 19.30
CA GLU A 223 -14.30 -1.61 19.67
C GLU A 223 -14.66 -2.96 19.04
N ASP A 224 -14.35 -3.15 17.75
CA ASP A 224 -14.54 -4.43 17.07
C ASP A 224 -13.66 -5.55 17.70
N TYR A 225 -12.41 -5.24 18.02
CA TYR A 225 -11.49 -6.16 18.67
C TYR A 225 -12.02 -6.65 20.03
N LYS A 226 -12.56 -5.74 20.83
CA LYS A 226 -13.19 -6.10 22.12
C LYS A 226 -14.38 -7.04 21.94
N LYS A 227 -15.22 -6.83 20.92
CA LYS A 227 -16.35 -7.72 20.60
C LYS A 227 -15.90 -9.12 20.18
N VAL A 228 -14.80 -9.20 19.43
CA VAL A 228 -14.20 -10.49 19.05
C VAL A 228 -13.68 -11.22 20.30
N LEU A 229 -12.96 -10.53 21.19
CA LEU A 229 -12.47 -11.11 22.45
C LEU A 229 -13.60 -11.58 23.37
N ALA A 230 -14.72 -10.87 23.38
CA ALA A 230 -15.91 -11.24 24.14
C ALA A 230 -16.70 -12.41 23.51
N GLY A 231 -16.32 -12.87 22.32
CA GLY A 231 -17.04 -13.91 21.58
C GLY A 231 -18.36 -13.43 20.92
N GLU A 232 -18.62 -12.13 20.94
CA GLU A 232 -19.81 -11.55 20.31
C GLU A 232 -19.72 -11.55 18.78
N VAL A 233 -18.50 -11.52 18.23
CA VAL A 233 -18.21 -11.58 16.80
C VAL A 233 -17.29 -12.77 16.53
N LYS A 234 -17.75 -13.70 15.69
CA LYS A 234 -16.93 -14.84 15.26
C LYS A 234 -16.01 -14.42 14.12
N VAL A 235 -14.75 -14.80 14.21
CA VAL A 235 -13.69 -14.65 13.20
C VAL A 235 -13.10 -16.00 12.87
N GLN A 236 -12.35 -16.11 11.76
CA GLN A 236 -11.72 -17.35 11.32
C GLN A 236 -10.45 -17.67 12.10
#